data_1dd0345af774fc647044a4f0a575c4dd
#
_entry.id   1dd0345af774fc647044a4f0a575c4dd
#
_cell.length_a   1.000
_cell.length_b   1.000
_cell.length_c   1.000
_cell.angle_alpha   90.00
_cell.angle_beta   90.00
_cell.angle_gamma   90.00
#
_symmetry.space_group_name_H-M   'P 1'
#
loop_
_entity.id
_entity.type
_entity.pdbx_description
1 polymer ?
#
loop_
_entity_poly.entity_id
_entity_poly.type
_entity_poly.pdbx_seq_one_letter_code
_entity_poly.pdbx_strand_id
1 'polypeptide(L)'
;ATLRITTSDANIGDTTSLYKVSDGSDGAPGGTGAAGKDASVVFLTNENMTFAGTNAGKVATVTKNCNVVAYTGTTKVTPTVGTPTGMPTGMTITVGEAADNEVPLSIVIASNATLGGSGQTQGEVSIPVTSPVATTLKLQWSKVNTGATGTAAYVLTVYAPDGTVFTNGLANDTDEITVNAQFYQGTTDLTTNANGFFLWEKFESGSWVTVKEEAAAAAGNTLTVK
;
A
#
# COMPACT_ATOMS: atom_id res chain seq x y z
N ALA A 1 7.83 43.82 60.18
CA ALA A 1 7.37 45.21 60.35
C ALA A 1 5.92 45.27 59.85
N THR A 2 5.10 46.07 60.53
CA THR A 2 3.75 46.34 60.10
C THR A 2 3.69 47.80 59.62
N LEU A 3 3.22 48.01 58.42
CA LEU A 3 3.05 49.33 57.85
C LEU A 3 1.55 49.66 57.95
N ARG A 4 1.23 50.84 58.47
CA ARG A 4 -0.13 51.38 58.54
C ARG A 4 -0.20 52.67 57.71
N ILE A 5 -1.17 52.74 56.84
CA ILE A 5 -1.48 53.98 56.11
C ILE A 5 -2.85 54.44 56.63
N THR A 6 -2.92 55.72 57.04
CA THR A 6 -4.15 56.38 57.43
C THR A 6 -4.35 57.62 56.57
N THR A 7 -5.56 57.92 56.23
CA THR A 7 -5.91 59.17 55.54
C THR A 7 -6.22 60.27 56.57
N SER A 8 -6.54 61.49 56.16
CA SER A 8 -7.01 62.56 57.02
C SER A 8 -8.34 62.26 57.74
N ASP A 9 -9.05 61.26 57.31
CA ASP A 9 -10.20 60.69 58.00
C ASP A 9 -9.68 59.50 58.84
N ALA A 10 -9.67 59.64 60.17
CA ALA A 10 -9.14 58.68 61.11
C ALA A 10 -9.83 57.31 61.10
N ASN A 11 -10.99 57.21 60.38
CA ASN A 11 -11.76 55.97 60.25
C ASN A 11 -11.39 55.16 58.99
N ILE A 12 -10.52 55.72 58.14
CA ILE A 12 -10.09 55.06 56.92
C ILE A 12 -8.59 54.80 57.04
N GLY A 13 -8.21 53.58 57.30
CA GLY A 13 -6.84 53.11 57.38
C GLY A 13 -6.76 51.64 57.01
N ASP A 14 -5.64 51.30 56.37
CA ASP A 14 -5.33 49.90 56.07
C ASP A 14 -3.94 49.58 56.65
N THR A 15 -3.77 48.29 57.02
CA THR A 15 -2.53 47.79 57.60
C THR A 15 -2.05 46.58 56.83
N THR A 16 -0.81 46.64 56.38
CA THR A 16 -0.18 45.44 55.77
C THR A 16 1.01 45.02 56.63
N SER A 17 1.19 43.74 56.78
CA SER A 17 2.31 43.17 57.52
C SER A 17 3.41 42.75 56.55
N LEU A 18 4.58 43.30 56.70
CA LEU A 18 5.76 42.93 55.94
C LEU A 18 6.59 41.94 56.76
N TYR A 19 6.69 40.74 56.23
CA TYR A 19 7.54 39.70 56.81
C TYR A 19 8.90 39.72 56.07
N LYS A 20 9.97 39.79 56.83
CA LYS A 20 11.29 39.51 56.29
C LYS A 20 11.49 38.02 56.32
N VAL A 21 11.43 37.39 55.15
CA VAL A 21 11.92 36.03 55.00
C VAL A 21 13.43 36.13 54.86
N SER A 22 14.16 35.66 55.83
CA SER A 22 15.58 35.45 55.67
C SER A 22 15.75 34.09 55.03
N ASP A 23 16.58 34.04 54.00
CA ASP A 23 17.02 32.75 53.48
C ASP A 23 17.58 31.94 54.62
N GLY A 24 17.15 30.69 54.71
CA GLY A 24 17.79 29.73 55.62
C GLY A 24 19.26 29.64 55.29
N SER A 25 20.11 29.29 56.25
CA SER A 25 21.49 28.93 55.92
C SER A 25 21.47 27.88 54.82
N ASP A 26 22.32 28.06 53.80
CA ASP A 26 22.54 27.08 52.78
C ASP A 26 22.72 25.72 53.46
N GLY A 27 21.91 24.75 53.03
CA GLY A 27 22.10 23.36 53.48
C GLY A 27 23.49 22.89 53.10
N ALA A 28 24.08 22.01 53.83
CA ALA A 28 25.34 21.39 53.47
C ALA A 28 25.25 20.91 52.01
N PRO A 29 26.30 21.08 51.19
CA PRO A 29 26.28 20.54 49.83
C PRO A 29 25.86 19.09 49.85
N GLY A 30 24.81 18.74 49.12
CA GLY A 30 24.39 17.34 48.98
C GLY A 30 25.58 16.53 48.45
N GLY A 31 25.76 15.33 48.96
CA GLY A 31 26.75 14.40 48.41
C GLY A 31 26.58 14.29 46.89
N THR A 32 27.69 14.11 46.15
CA THR A 32 27.63 13.82 44.73
C THR A 32 26.64 12.70 44.45
N GLY A 33 25.60 12.97 43.70
CA GLY A 33 24.63 11.93 43.28
C GLY A 33 25.37 10.76 42.64
N ALA A 34 24.86 9.55 42.79
CA ALA A 34 25.41 8.40 42.07
C ALA A 34 25.40 8.72 40.57
N ALA A 35 26.49 8.32 39.88
CA ALA A 35 26.54 8.44 38.42
C ALA A 35 25.28 7.81 37.81
N GLY A 36 24.66 8.49 36.88
CA GLY A 36 23.52 7.95 36.12
C GLY A 36 23.91 6.63 35.47
N LYS A 37 22.99 5.67 35.43
CA LYS A 37 23.22 4.45 34.65
C LYS A 37 23.20 4.79 33.17
N ASP A 38 24.06 4.16 32.38
CA ASP A 38 24.05 4.29 30.93
C ASP A 38 22.69 3.84 30.36
N ALA A 39 22.15 4.62 29.44
CA ALA A 39 20.92 4.28 28.74
C ALA A 39 21.17 3.06 27.83
N SER A 40 20.17 2.19 27.74
CA SER A 40 20.19 1.06 26.81
C SER A 40 19.17 1.28 25.67
N VAL A 41 19.55 0.90 24.46
CA VAL A 41 18.70 0.93 23.27
C VAL A 41 18.78 -0.42 22.57
N VAL A 42 17.63 -0.85 22.01
CA VAL A 42 17.53 -2.07 21.20
C VAL A 42 16.71 -1.74 19.94
N PHE A 43 17.14 -2.23 18.82
CA PHE A 43 16.48 -1.99 17.53
C PHE A 43 16.71 -3.14 16.53
N LEU A 44 15.91 -3.15 15.45
CA LEU A 44 16.10 -4.02 14.30
C LEU A 44 16.94 -3.31 13.25
N THR A 45 17.85 -4.00 12.59
CA THR A 45 18.60 -3.44 11.44
C THR A 45 17.70 -3.16 10.22
N ASN A 46 16.55 -3.82 10.16
CA ASN A 46 15.50 -3.55 9.18
C ASN A 46 14.13 -3.81 9.84
N GLU A 47 13.36 -2.76 10.01
CA GLU A 47 12.03 -2.80 10.63
C GLU A 47 10.89 -3.00 9.62
N ASN A 48 11.18 -2.86 8.31
CA ASN A 48 10.17 -2.94 7.27
C ASN A 48 10.55 -3.94 6.19
N MET A 49 9.65 -4.90 5.91
CA MET A 49 9.86 -5.91 4.89
C MET A 49 8.72 -5.94 3.89
N THR A 50 9.05 -5.77 2.61
CA THR A 50 8.08 -5.84 1.52
C THR A 50 8.24 -7.14 0.75
N PHE A 51 7.12 -7.81 0.47
CA PHE A 51 7.05 -9.06 -0.28
C PHE A 51 6.26 -8.86 -1.58
N ALA A 52 6.80 -9.36 -2.69
CA ALA A 52 6.10 -9.34 -3.97
C ALA A 52 5.07 -10.47 -4.02
N GLY A 53 3.82 -10.11 -4.27
CA GLY A 53 2.72 -11.04 -4.46
C GLY A 53 2.25 -11.06 -5.92
N THR A 54 1.65 -12.17 -6.35
CA THR A 54 0.96 -12.27 -7.63
C THR A 54 -0.37 -11.48 -7.59
N ASN A 55 -1.05 -11.34 -8.72
CA ASN A 55 -2.40 -10.75 -8.77
C ASN A 55 -3.42 -11.51 -7.90
N ALA A 56 -3.21 -12.80 -7.66
CA ALA A 56 -4.01 -13.62 -6.72
C ALA A 56 -3.55 -13.47 -5.26
N GLY A 57 -2.62 -12.55 -4.95
CA GLY A 57 -2.12 -12.29 -3.61
C GLY A 57 -1.20 -13.36 -3.03
N LYS A 58 -0.65 -14.24 -3.87
CA LYS A 58 0.26 -15.31 -3.45
C LYS A 58 1.71 -14.85 -3.51
N VAL A 59 2.48 -15.14 -2.46
CA VAL A 59 3.92 -14.84 -2.37
C VAL A 59 4.70 -16.11 -2.67
N ALA A 60 5.76 -16.00 -3.47
CA ALA A 60 6.69 -17.10 -3.67
C ALA A 60 7.53 -17.33 -2.41
N THR A 61 8.18 -18.50 -2.31
CA THR A 61 9.15 -18.76 -1.25
C THR A 61 10.24 -17.70 -1.29
N VAL A 62 10.45 -17.03 -0.17
CA VAL A 62 11.51 -16.02 -0.02
C VAL A 62 12.01 -16.01 1.41
N THR A 63 13.31 -15.83 1.58
CA THR A 63 13.95 -15.62 2.88
C THR A 63 14.50 -14.20 2.92
N LYS A 64 14.21 -13.49 4.00
CA LYS A 64 14.80 -12.18 4.33
C LYS A 64 15.41 -12.26 5.71
N ASN A 65 16.44 -11.47 5.95
CA ASN A 65 17.15 -11.45 7.23
C ASN A 65 17.20 -10.03 7.78
N CYS A 66 17.18 -9.91 9.09
CA CYS A 66 17.55 -8.71 9.83
C CYS A 66 18.16 -9.14 11.16
N ASN A 67 18.81 -8.22 11.87
CA ASN A 67 19.42 -8.49 13.17
C ASN A 67 18.76 -7.65 14.25
N VAL A 68 18.72 -8.20 15.47
CA VAL A 68 18.46 -7.44 16.69
C VAL A 68 19.79 -6.96 17.22
N VAL A 69 19.92 -5.66 17.41
CA VAL A 69 21.14 -5.01 17.90
C VAL A 69 20.84 -4.23 19.16
N ALA A 70 21.74 -4.25 20.12
CA ALA A 70 21.60 -3.54 21.39
C ALA A 70 22.86 -2.80 21.80
N TYR A 71 22.69 -1.66 22.43
CA TYR A 71 23.76 -0.89 23.05
C TYR A 71 23.41 -0.52 24.49
N THR A 72 24.44 -0.44 25.34
CA THR A 72 24.37 0.20 26.64
C THR A 72 25.45 1.27 26.68
N GLY A 73 25.05 2.54 26.76
CA GLY A 73 25.93 3.66 26.49
C GLY A 73 26.46 3.57 25.06
N THR A 74 27.79 3.53 24.90
CA THR A 74 28.46 3.35 23.61
C THR A 74 28.89 1.92 23.33
N THR A 75 28.62 0.99 24.25
CA THR A 75 29.06 -0.40 24.13
C THR A 75 27.97 -1.25 23.52
N LYS A 76 28.30 -1.95 22.42
CA LYS A 76 27.42 -2.95 21.82
C LYS A 76 27.34 -4.20 22.72
N VAL A 77 26.14 -4.62 23.05
CA VAL A 77 25.89 -5.75 23.96
C VAL A 77 24.97 -6.77 23.30
N THR A 78 25.11 -8.02 23.65
CA THR A 78 24.27 -9.10 23.10
C THR A 78 22.84 -9.00 23.63
N PRO A 79 21.82 -8.80 22.78
CA PRO A 79 20.43 -8.82 23.21
C PRO A 79 19.95 -10.24 23.51
N THR A 80 19.00 -10.37 24.45
CA THR A 80 18.25 -11.61 24.67
C THR A 80 16.89 -11.47 24.00
N VAL A 81 16.68 -12.24 22.91
CA VAL A 81 15.47 -12.19 22.09
C VAL A 81 14.57 -13.37 22.41
N GLY A 82 13.31 -13.10 22.69
CA GLY A 82 12.29 -14.13 22.91
C GLY A 82 11.62 -14.59 21.63
N THR A 83 10.64 -15.46 21.74
CA THR A 83 9.89 -16.01 20.61
C THR A 83 9.03 -14.93 19.94
N PRO A 84 9.20 -14.65 18.63
CA PRO A 84 8.33 -13.74 17.88
C PRO A 84 6.88 -14.19 17.87
N THR A 85 5.94 -13.23 17.89
CA THR A 85 4.50 -13.49 17.90
C THR A 85 3.77 -12.60 16.89
N GLY A 86 2.55 -12.99 16.49
CA GLY A 86 1.75 -12.21 15.54
C GLY A 86 2.15 -12.42 14.08
N MET A 87 2.88 -13.49 13.77
CA MET A 87 3.24 -13.83 12.40
C MET A 87 1.99 -14.17 11.57
N PRO A 88 1.87 -13.62 10.34
CA PRO A 88 0.79 -14.00 9.45
C PRO A 88 0.96 -15.45 8.97
N THR A 89 -0.13 -16.08 8.56
CA THR A 89 -0.09 -17.42 7.98
C THR A 89 0.89 -17.50 6.82
N GLY A 90 1.77 -18.46 6.85
CA GLY A 90 2.82 -18.67 5.84
C GLY A 90 4.11 -17.90 6.06
N MET A 91 4.25 -17.16 7.18
CA MET A 91 5.50 -16.57 7.63
C MET A 91 6.05 -17.34 8.82
N THR A 92 7.33 -17.61 8.82
CA THR A 92 8.07 -18.16 9.97
C THR A 92 9.26 -17.27 10.26
N ILE A 93 9.50 -16.98 11.53
CA ILE A 93 10.68 -16.23 11.96
C ILE A 93 11.48 -17.13 12.90
N THR A 94 12.72 -17.38 12.53
CA THR A 94 13.67 -18.13 13.35
C THR A 94 14.66 -17.15 13.97
N VAL A 95 14.79 -17.21 15.30
CA VAL A 95 15.82 -16.50 16.05
C VAL A 95 17.06 -17.36 16.04
N GLY A 96 18.15 -16.85 15.46
CA GLY A 96 19.43 -17.56 15.37
C GLY A 96 20.31 -17.31 16.59
N GLU A 97 21.44 -18.00 16.61
CA GLU A 97 22.46 -17.81 17.64
C GLU A 97 23.14 -16.44 17.51
N ALA A 98 23.44 -15.84 18.66
CA ALA A 98 24.10 -14.54 18.69
C ALA A 98 25.53 -14.62 18.12
N ALA A 99 25.87 -13.67 17.26
CA ALA A 99 27.22 -13.48 16.73
C ALA A 99 27.54 -11.97 16.71
N ASP A 100 28.78 -11.59 17.03
CA ASP A 100 29.22 -10.19 17.04
C ASP A 100 28.32 -9.24 17.86
N ASN A 101 27.76 -9.75 18.95
CA ASN A 101 26.78 -9.06 19.78
C ASN A 101 25.50 -8.66 19.02
N GLU A 102 25.12 -9.43 18.01
CA GLU A 102 23.84 -9.32 17.30
C GLU A 102 23.09 -10.66 17.34
N VAL A 103 21.79 -10.63 17.30
CA VAL A 103 20.95 -11.83 17.16
C VAL A 103 20.27 -11.79 15.79
N PRO A 104 20.63 -12.70 14.87
CA PRO A 104 20.03 -12.73 13.55
C PRO A 104 18.60 -13.30 13.61
N LEU A 105 17.74 -12.71 12.81
CA LEU A 105 16.38 -13.18 12.53
C LEU A 105 16.30 -13.61 11.08
N SER A 106 15.87 -14.84 10.84
CA SER A 106 15.58 -15.35 9.49
C SER A 106 14.07 -15.41 9.28
N ILE A 107 13.56 -14.61 8.35
CA ILE A 107 12.14 -14.49 8.00
C ILE A 107 11.90 -15.26 6.73
N VAL A 108 11.20 -16.38 6.81
CA VAL A 108 10.89 -17.27 5.69
C VAL A 108 9.42 -17.19 5.36
N ILE A 109 9.11 -16.96 4.08
CA ILE A 109 7.77 -17.05 3.54
C ILE A 109 7.64 -18.39 2.82
N ALA A 110 6.61 -19.17 3.18
CA ALA A 110 6.29 -20.42 2.52
C ALA A 110 5.79 -20.20 1.08
N SER A 111 6.00 -21.17 0.22
CA SER A 111 5.53 -21.14 -1.17
C SER A 111 4.01 -20.93 -1.23
N ASN A 112 3.57 -20.03 -2.09
CA ASN A 112 2.16 -19.70 -2.29
C ASN A 112 1.42 -19.17 -1.03
N ALA A 113 2.16 -18.63 -0.06
CA ALA A 113 1.57 -18.02 1.12
C ALA A 113 0.74 -16.78 0.76
N THR A 114 -0.41 -16.63 1.41
CA THR A 114 -1.25 -15.42 1.24
C THR A 114 -0.79 -14.26 2.11
N LEU A 115 0.01 -14.50 3.12
CA LEU A 115 0.39 -13.55 4.16
C LEU A 115 -0.82 -12.75 4.69
N GLY A 116 -1.38 -13.24 5.78
CA GLY A 116 -2.57 -12.67 6.39
C GLY A 116 -3.88 -13.17 5.79
N GLY A 117 -4.99 -12.56 6.20
CA GLY A 117 -6.34 -12.88 5.73
C GLY A 117 -6.63 -12.36 4.32
N SER A 118 -7.85 -12.63 3.84
CA SER A 118 -8.33 -12.11 2.56
C SER A 118 -8.27 -10.58 2.55
N GLY A 119 -7.60 -10.01 1.55
CA GLY A 119 -7.45 -8.56 1.40
C GLY A 119 -6.38 -7.91 2.29
N GLN A 120 -5.76 -8.65 3.21
CA GLN A 120 -4.69 -8.12 4.04
C GLN A 120 -3.39 -7.97 3.23
N THR A 121 -2.83 -6.77 3.22
CA THR A 121 -1.60 -6.45 2.47
C THR A 121 -0.46 -5.97 3.36
N GLN A 122 -0.70 -5.83 4.64
CA GLN A 122 0.29 -5.38 5.62
C GLN A 122 -0.03 -5.89 7.02
N GLY A 123 0.94 -5.84 7.89
CA GLY A 123 0.79 -6.22 9.29
C GLY A 123 2.09 -6.05 10.08
N GLU A 124 2.06 -6.52 11.30
CA GLU A 124 3.13 -6.34 12.27
C GLU A 124 3.40 -7.65 12.99
N VAL A 125 4.67 -7.94 13.22
CA VAL A 125 5.15 -9.02 14.09
C VAL A 125 5.82 -8.42 15.31
N SER A 126 5.52 -8.95 16.48
CA SER A 126 6.10 -8.56 17.76
C SER A 126 7.30 -9.44 18.09
N ILE A 127 8.43 -8.82 18.38
CA ILE A 127 9.70 -9.48 18.75
C ILE A 127 10.06 -9.02 20.16
N PRO A 128 9.80 -9.85 21.19
CA PRO A 128 10.12 -9.50 22.56
C PRO A 128 11.62 -9.57 22.81
N VAL A 129 12.14 -8.57 23.52
CA VAL A 129 13.55 -8.53 23.99
C VAL A 129 13.52 -8.33 25.49
N THR A 130 14.36 -9.08 26.24
CA THR A 130 14.41 -9.01 27.69
C THR A 130 15.68 -8.37 28.24
N SER A 131 16.76 -8.35 27.47
CA SER A 131 18.06 -7.76 27.86
C SER A 131 18.67 -7.03 26.64
N PRO A 132 19.39 -5.92 26.79
CA PRO A 132 19.74 -5.21 28.02
C PRO A 132 18.58 -4.40 28.64
N VAL A 133 17.53 -4.17 27.89
CA VAL A 133 16.28 -3.51 28.35
C VAL A 133 15.08 -4.30 27.85
N ALA A 134 14.10 -4.52 28.73
CA ALA A 134 12.86 -5.20 28.34
C ALA A 134 12.02 -4.30 27.43
N THR A 135 11.78 -4.75 26.20
CA THR A 135 10.99 -4.05 25.19
C THR A 135 10.40 -5.03 24.18
N THR A 136 9.49 -4.56 23.34
CA THR A 136 8.98 -5.33 22.19
C THR A 136 9.24 -4.54 20.94
N LEU A 137 10.08 -5.08 20.06
CA LEU A 137 10.34 -4.53 18.75
C LEU A 137 9.21 -4.92 17.79
N LYS A 138 9.00 -4.09 16.79
CA LYS A 138 7.94 -4.27 15.79
C LYS A 138 8.58 -4.41 14.41
N LEU A 139 8.35 -5.58 13.79
CA LEU A 139 8.71 -5.82 12.40
C LEU A 139 7.46 -5.63 11.55
N GLN A 140 7.46 -4.58 10.75
CA GLN A 140 6.39 -4.29 9.81
C GLN A 140 6.57 -5.11 8.54
N TRP A 141 5.51 -5.67 8.02
CA TRP A 141 5.53 -6.33 6.73
C TRP A 141 4.44 -5.78 5.81
N SER A 142 4.76 -5.77 4.52
CA SER A 142 3.81 -5.40 3.48
C SER A 142 3.90 -6.36 2.30
N LYS A 143 2.78 -6.54 1.61
CA LYS A 143 2.68 -7.34 0.40
C LYS A 143 2.18 -6.44 -0.74
N VAL A 144 2.97 -6.35 -1.80
CA VAL A 144 2.63 -5.63 -3.01
C VAL A 144 2.24 -6.63 -4.08
N ASN A 145 0.96 -6.68 -4.43
CA ASN A 145 0.46 -7.58 -5.45
C ASN A 145 0.66 -6.98 -6.85
N THR A 146 1.01 -7.80 -7.82
CA THR A 146 0.94 -7.40 -9.22
C THR A 146 -0.53 -7.13 -9.59
N GLY A 147 -0.77 -6.12 -10.41
CA GLY A 147 -2.09 -5.87 -10.99
C GLY A 147 -2.55 -7.07 -11.82
N ALA A 148 -3.86 -7.27 -11.96
CA ALA A 148 -4.39 -8.20 -12.95
C ALA A 148 -3.94 -7.74 -14.34
N THR A 149 -3.63 -8.71 -15.21
CA THR A 149 -3.44 -8.40 -16.64
C THR A 149 -4.73 -7.75 -17.13
N GLY A 150 -4.62 -6.55 -17.68
CA GLY A 150 -5.77 -5.87 -18.27
C GLY A 150 -6.42 -6.79 -19.30
N THR A 151 -7.76 -6.79 -19.36
CA THR A 151 -8.48 -7.47 -20.45
C THR A 151 -8.06 -6.80 -21.75
N ALA A 152 -7.68 -7.61 -22.75
CA ALA A 152 -7.34 -7.09 -24.06
C ALA A 152 -8.50 -6.24 -24.62
N ALA A 153 -8.18 -5.05 -25.10
CA ALA A 153 -9.18 -4.14 -25.64
C ALA A 153 -9.88 -4.74 -26.86
N TYR A 154 -11.17 -4.46 -26.99
CA TYR A 154 -11.94 -4.77 -28.19
C TYR A 154 -11.75 -3.65 -29.22
N VAL A 155 -11.54 -4.04 -30.47
CA VAL A 155 -11.42 -3.11 -31.61
C VAL A 155 -12.38 -3.56 -32.70
N LEU A 156 -13.26 -2.66 -33.12
CA LEU A 156 -14.12 -2.84 -34.29
C LEU A 156 -13.62 -1.87 -35.37
N THR A 157 -13.28 -2.39 -36.54
CA THR A 157 -12.89 -1.61 -37.68
C THR A 157 -13.86 -1.87 -38.85
N VAL A 158 -14.32 -0.80 -39.49
CA VAL A 158 -15.21 -0.88 -40.66
C VAL A 158 -14.44 -0.24 -41.82
N TYR A 159 -14.44 -0.92 -42.95
CA TYR A 159 -13.75 -0.45 -44.16
C TYR A 159 -14.45 -0.92 -45.45
N ALA A 160 -14.31 -0.15 -46.51
CA ALA A 160 -14.79 -0.49 -47.83
C ALA A 160 -13.57 -0.75 -48.71
N PRO A 161 -13.29 -2.01 -49.14
CA PRO A 161 -12.12 -2.37 -49.93
C PRO A 161 -12.12 -1.68 -51.30
N ASP A 162 -13.27 -1.44 -51.89
CA ASP A 162 -13.43 -0.87 -53.24
C ASP A 162 -13.63 0.64 -53.20
N GLY A 163 -13.49 1.27 -52.04
CA GLY A 163 -13.70 2.70 -51.82
C GLY A 163 -15.06 3.03 -51.27
N THR A 164 -15.27 4.32 -50.95
CA THR A 164 -16.48 4.82 -50.30
C THR A 164 -17.32 5.76 -51.15
N VAL A 165 -17.00 5.84 -52.42
CA VAL A 165 -17.63 6.79 -53.37
C VAL A 165 -18.26 6.04 -54.55
N PHE A 166 -19.55 6.26 -54.74
CA PHE A 166 -20.25 5.82 -55.97
C PHE A 166 -19.86 6.75 -57.12
N THR A 167 -19.27 6.19 -58.21
CA THR A 167 -18.70 6.97 -59.29
C THR A 167 -19.74 7.54 -60.27
N ASN A 168 -20.95 6.95 -60.33
CA ASN A 168 -21.97 7.36 -61.30
C ASN A 168 -23.22 8.00 -60.65
N GLY A 169 -23.15 8.35 -59.34
CA GLY A 169 -24.31 8.77 -58.58
C GLY A 169 -25.33 7.61 -58.44
N LEU A 170 -26.24 7.77 -57.56
CA LEU A 170 -27.28 6.77 -57.21
C LEU A 170 -28.26 6.42 -58.37
N ALA A 171 -27.91 6.70 -59.60
CA ALA A 171 -28.83 6.55 -60.71
C ALA A 171 -28.78 5.17 -61.42
N ASN A 172 -27.80 4.35 -61.10
CA ASN A 172 -27.68 3.00 -61.64
C ASN A 172 -27.83 1.94 -60.55
N ASP A 173 -28.85 1.13 -60.64
CA ASP A 173 -29.17 0.01 -59.76
C ASP A 173 -28.08 -1.08 -59.67
N THR A 174 -26.94 -0.88 -60.37
CA THR A 174 -25.84 -1.86 -60.49
C THR A 174 -24.57 -1.48 -59.74
N ASP A 175 -24.51 -0.26 -59.20
CA ASP A 175 -23.33 0.17 -58.44
C ASP A 175 -23.46 -0.30 -57.00
N GLU A 176 -22.55 -1.16 -56.61
CA GLU A 176 -22.53 -1.76 -55.25
C GLU A 176 -21.22 -1.42 -54.57
N ILE A 177 -21.28 -1.06 -53.29
CA ILE A 177 -20.12 -0.95 -52.41
C ILE A 177 -20.19 -2.03 -51.35
N THR A 178 -19.13 -2.82 -51.27
CA THR A 178 -18.95 -3.78 -50.18
C THR A 178 -18.30 -3.10 -49.00
N VAL A 179 -18.97 -3.17 -47.83
CA VAL A 179 -18.45 -2.69 -46.56
C VAL A 179 -18.17 -3.88 -45.67
N ASN A 180 -16.97 -3.98 -45.14
CA ASN A 180 -16.55 -5.05 -44.25
C ASN A 180 -16.28 -4.52 -42.87
N ALA A 181 -16.59 -5.35 -41.85
CA ALA A 181 -16.21 -5.11 -40.48
C ALA A 181 -15.21 -6.17 -40.00
N GLN A 182 -14.25 -5.78 -39.23
CA GLN A 182 -13.31 -6.66 -38.51
C GLN A 182 -13.40 -6.40 -37.02
N PHE A 183 -13.47 -7.45 -36.24
CA PHE A 183 -13.61 -7.37 -34.79
C PHE A 183 -12.51 -8.18 -34.11
N TYR A 184 -11.76 -7.53 -33.25
CA TYR A 184 -10.61 -8.10 -32.54
C TYR A 184 -10.74 -7.93 -31.02
N GLN A 185 -10.16 -8.89 -30.29
CA GLN A 185 -9.83 -8.73 -28.88
C GLN A 185 -8.30 -8.87 -28.75
N GLY A 186 -7.60 -7.77 -28.52
CA GLY A 186 -6.14 -7.74 -28.59
C GLY A 186 -5.67 -8.18 -29.97
N THR A 187 -4.96 -9.32 -30.06
CA THR A 187 -4.49 -9.92 -31.31
C THR A 187 -5.37 -11.04 -31.83
N THR A 188 -6.43 -11.40 -31.11
CA THR A 188 -7.35 -12.48 -31.50
C THR A 188 -8.41 -11.93 -32.42
N ASP A 189 -8.50 -12.48 -33.63
CA ASP A 189 -9.58 -12.18 -34.59
C ASP A 189 -10.88 -12.87 -34.14
N LEU A 190 -11.91 -12.09 -33.87
CA LEU A 190 -13.24 -12.54 -33.50
C LEU A 190 -14.27 -12.26 -34.59
N THR A 191 -13.84 -11.83 -35.79
CA THR A 191 -14.72 -11.42 -36.89
C THR A 191 -15.72 -12.52 -37.29
N THR A 192 -15.30 -13.76 -37.21
CA THR A 192 -16.15 -14.93 -37.54
C THR A 192 -16.56 -15.74 -36.33
N ASN A 193 -16.56 -15.13 -35.14
CA ASN A 193 -16.96 -15.80 -33.91
C ASN A 193 -18.44 -16.25 -34.00
N ALA A 194 -18.66 -17.56 -33.82
CA ALA A 194 -20.00 -18.17 -33.97
C ALA A 194 -21.05 -17.65 -32.98
N ASN A 195 -20.63 -17.03 -31.86
CA ASN A 195 -21.50 -16.51 -30.81
C ASN A 195 -21.74 -14.98 -30.92
N GLY A 196 -21.19 -14.33 -31.96
CA GLY A 196 -21.39 -12.92 -32.21
C GLY A 196 -22.29 -12.65 -33.40
N PHE A 197 -22.83 -11.45 -33.54
CA PHE A 197 -23.49 -10.94 -34.74
C PHE A 197 -23.12 -9.49 -34.96
N PHE A 198 -23.24 -9.07 -36.24
CA PHE A 198 -23.10 -7.69 -36.65
C PHE A 198 -24.47 -7.11 -36.91
N LEU A 199 -24.75 -5.95 -36.29
CA LEU A 199 -25.90 -5.13 -36.58
C LEU A 199 -25.42 -3.96 -37.44
N TRP A 200 -25.97 -3.85 -38.64
CA TRP A 200 -25.70 -2.76 -39.54
C TRP A 200 -26.91 -1.84 -39.59
N GLU A 201 -26.65 -0.58 -39.37
CA GLU A 201 -27.69 0.45 -39.37
C GLU A 201 -27.27 1.61 -40.29
N LYS A 202 -28.23 2.20 -40.95
CA LYS A 202 -28.07 3.47 -41.66
C LYS A 202 -28.78 4.60 -40.92
N PHE A 203 -28.22 5.78 -40.98
CA PHE A 203 -28.89 6.98 -40.47
C PHE A 203 -29.76 7.59 -41.57
N GLU A 204 -31.05 7.58 -41.39
CA GLU A 204 -32.02 8.07 -42.35
C GLU A 204 -33.14 8.86 -41.64
N SER A 205 -33.47 10.05 -42.19
CA SER A 205 -34.54 10.88 -41.65
C SER A 205 -34.48 11.17 -40.15
N GLY A 206 -33.23 11.29 -39.60
CA GLY A 206 -33.03 11.63 -38.20
C GLY A 206 -33.03 10.41 -37.23
N SER A 207 -33.05 9.19 -37.74
CA SER A 207 -33.07 7.95 -36.96
C SER A 207 -32.15 6.90 -37.55
N TRP A 208 -31.68 5.99 -36.68
CA TRP A 208 -30.95 4.78 -37.08
C TRP A 208 -31.95 3.71 -37.51
N VAL A 209 -31.76 3.14 -38.69
CA VAL A 209 -32.61 2.09 -39.27
C VAL A 209 -31.75 0.87 -39.54
N THR A 210 -32.14 -0.27 -39.01
CA THR A 210 -31.46 -1.56 -39.23
C THR A 210 -31.52 -1.93 -40.71
N VAL A 211 -30.35 -2.18 -41.29
CA VAL A 211 -30.17 -2.63 -42.66
C VAL A 211 -29.94 -4.13 -42.72
N LYS A 212 -29.13 -4.64 -41.77
CA LYS A 212 -28.77 -6.06 -41.70
C LYS A 212 -28.45 -6.43 -40.24
N GLU A 213 -28.96 -7.56 -39.80
CA GLU A 213 -28.55 -8.22 -38.56
C GLU A 213 -28.31 -9.69 -38.87
N GLU A 214 -27.08 -10.17 -38.67
CA GLU A 214 -26.74 -11.55 -39.01
C GLU A 214 -25.58 -12.04 -38.14
N ALA A 215 -25.58 -13.35 -37.85
CA ALA A 215 -24.49 -13.98 -37.11
C ALA A 215 -23.16 -13.83 -37.84
N ALA A 216 -22.08 -13.60 -37.09
CA ALA A 216 -20.74 -13.45 -37.64
C ALA A 216 -20.31 -14.68 -38.47
N ALA A 217 -20.65 -15.89 -38.00
CA ALA A 217 -20.39 -17.16 -38.70
C ALA A 217 -21.11 -17.29 -40.06
N ALA A 218 -22.16 -16.48 -40.30
CA ALA A 218 -22.94 -16.46 -41.54
C ALA A 218 -22.61 -15.25 -42.45
N ALA A 219 -21.36 -14.75 -42.41
CA ALA A 219 -20.90 -13.56 -43.12
C ALA A 219 -21.62 -12.25 -42.70
N GLY A 220 -22.06 -12.16 -41.45
CA GLY A 220 -22.68 -10.95 -40.88
C GLY A 220 -21.75 -9.74 -40.88
N ASN A 221 -20.45 -9.96 -40.99
CA ASN A 221 -19.41 -8.91 -41.07
C ASN A 221 -19.33 -8.17 -42.42
N THR A 222 -20.16 -8.52 -43.38
CA THR A 222 -20.16 -7.88 -44.72
C THR A 222 -21.54 -7.32 -45.01
N LEU A 223 -21.57 -6.07 -45.48
CA LEU A 223 -22.77 -5.39 -46.01
C LEU A 223 -22.52 -4.90 -47.43
N THR A 224 -23.43 -5.25 -48.34
CA THR A 224 -23.47 -4.66 -49.67
C THR A 224 -24.45 -3.50 -49.69
N VAL A 225 -23.98 -2.33 -50.08
CA VAL A 225 -24.76 -1.10 -50.22
C VAL A 225 -24.96 -0.80 -51.70
N LYS A 226 -26.20 -0.56 -52.09
CA LYS A 226 -26.59 -0.19 -53.46
C LYS A 226 -26.97 1.27 -53.53
#